data_f231be862b9379dd02108facc8deff52
#
_entry.id   f231be862b9379dd02108facc8deff52
#
_cell.length_a   1.000
_cell.length_b   1.000
_cell.length_c   1.000
_cell.angle_alpha   90.00
_cell.angle_beta   90.00
_cell.angle_gamma   90.00
#
_symmetry.space_group_name_H-M   'P 1'
#
loop_
_entity.id
_entity.type
_entity.pdbx_description
1 polymer ?
#
loop_
_entity_poly.entity_id
_entity_poly.type
_entity_poly.pdbx_seq_one_letter_code
_entity_poly.pdbx_strand_id
1 'polypeptide(L)'
;LFEAVRAGLFILAYLHKKQNFSFAASRLCERFLALVCLSVGIFFFTNCQSENPQAQNDTTTREVTDDLGRKIKIHEKIERVVSLAPNLTESIFAVGAGDKLIGVTSFCNYPPEAQKIQKIGDTLNPNMETIIALKPQIVFVSTASQIETFAKTLENQNIAVYVTNPKNLDGVLSNLKQLGDILGTAAKADILANDLQKRIAAVESKIKDENKIKVFVQISKEPLFTIGKESFLTEIIERAGGISVTKDVATAYPKLSKETALALNPEAIILSDSEDNREPNDVFKSSSAVKNGKVFKINADLLSRPAPRIVDAMERIAADLH
;
A
#
# COMPACT_ATOMS: atom_id res chain seq x y z
N LEU A 1 -13.76 -15.02 48.68
CA LEU A 1 -13.74 -13.94 49.72
C LEU A 1 -14.22 -14.39 51.09
N PHE A 2 -14.96 -15.50 51.18
CA PHE A 2 -15.54 -16.00 52.46
C PHE A 2 -14.60 -16.91 53.29
N GLU A 3 -13.58 -17.51 52.68
CA GLU A 3 -12.63 -18.36 53.41
C GLU A 3 -11.46 -17.61 54.04
N ALA A 4 -11.09 -16.44 53.51
CA ALA A 4 -10.02 -15.60 54.08
C ALA A 4 -10.40 -14.92 55.38
N VAL A 5 -11.69 -14.71 55.64
CA VAL A 5 -12.19 -14.06 56.88
C VAL A 5 -12.26 -15.07 58.06
N ARG A 6 -12.37 -16.36 57.76
CA ARG A 6 -12.42 -17.41 58.81
C ARG A 6 -11.04 -17.74 59.40
N ALA A 7 -9.97 -17.58 58.65
CA ALA A 7 -8.60 -17.83 59.12
C ALA A 7 -8.08 -16.71 60.01
N GLY A 8 -8.53 -15.45 59.83
CA GLY A 8 -8.14 -14.30 60.65
C GLY A 8 -8.68 -14.29 62.08
N LEU A 9 -9.90 -14.91 62.27
CA LEU A 9 -10.53 -14.96 63.61
C LEU A 9 -9.91 -16.01 64.57
N PHE A 10 -9.27 -17.06 64.02
CA PHE A 10 -8.66 -18.13 64.85
C PHE A 10 -7.29 -17.73 65.42
N ILE A 11 -6.56 -16.81 64.78
CA ILE A 11 -5.26 -16.33 65.21
C ILE A 11 -5.40 -15.32 66.35
N LEU A 12 -6.46 -14.51 66.38
CA LEU A 12 -6.72 -13.53 67.46
C LEU A 12 -7.15 -14.18 68.77
N ALA A 13 -7.79 -15.34 68.71
CA ALA A 13 -8.22 -16.07 69.94
C ALA A 13 -7.07 -16.83 70.62
N TYR A 14 -5.98 -17.14 69.88
CA TYR A 14 -4.84 -17.87 70.46
C TYR A 14 -3.84 -16.94 71.23
N LEU A 15 -3.83 -15.66 70.94
CA LEU A 15 -2.91 -14.69 71.51
C LEU A 15 -3.41 -14.07 72.86
N HIS A 16 -4.66 -14.30 73.23
CA HIS A 16 -5.24 -13.73 74.46
C HIS A 16 -5.11 -14.62 75.71
N LYS A 17 -4.43 -15.78 75.63
CA LYS A 17 -4.35 -16.74 76.74
C LYS A 17 -2.96 -16.93 77.33
N LYS A 18 -1.98 -16.00 77.12
CA LYS A 18 -0.68 -16.00 77.75
C LYS A 18 -0.26 -14.58 78.25
N GLN A 19 -1.08 -13.99 79.07
CA GLN A 19 -0.60 -12.90 79.91
C GLN A 19 -0.32 -13.49 81.34
N ASN A 20 0.94 -13.60 81.60
CA ASN A 20 1.57 -13.43 82.99
C ASN A 20 3.01 -13.95 82.91
N PHE A 21 3.97 -13.09 82.59
CA PHE A 21 5.32 -13.17 83.16
C PHE A 21 6.10 -11.89 82.85
N SER A 22 6.47 -11.22 83.97
CA SER A 22 7.65 -10.40 84.21
C SER A 22 7.83 -9.06 83.45
N PHE A 23 7.63 -8.02 84.24
CA PHE A 23 7.74 -6.57 83.94
C PHE A 23 9.19 -6.04 83.78
N ALA A 24 10.23 -6.88 83.70
CA ALA A 24 11.63 -6.41 83.64
C ALA A 24 12.31 -6.48 82.24
N ALA A 25 11.70 -7.14 81.25
CA ALA A 25 12.30 -7.29 79.91
C ALA A 25 11.77 -6.31 78.85
N SER A 26 10.77 -5.48 79.18
CA SER A 26 10.05 -4.70 78.17
C SER A 26 10.80 -3.44 77.68
N ARG A 27 11.68 -2.86 78.47
CA ARG A 27 12.37 -1.60 78.12
C ARG A 27 13.61 -1.76 77.19
N LEU A 28 14.20 -2.95 77.15
CA LEU A 28 15.32 -3.24 76.22
C LEU A 28 14.85 -3.66 74.86
N CYS A 29 13.69 -4.32 74.77
CA CYS A 29 13.11 -4.79 73.52
C CYS A 29 12.50 -3.66 72.65
N GLU A 30 11.89 -2.63 73.29
CA GLU A 30 11.35 -1.47 72.59
C GLU A 30 12.42 -0.60 71.91
N ARG A 31 13.61 -0.47 72.52
CA ARG A 31 14.72 0.30 71.92
C ARG A 31 15.42 -0.45 70.78
N PHE A 32 15.44 -1.80 70.81
CA PHE A 32 15.99 -2.59 69.71
C PHE A 32 15.01 -2.69 68.55
N LEU A 33 13.69 -2.79 68.82
CA LEU A 33 12.69 -2.84 67.72
C LEU A 33 12.60 -1.48 67.04
N ALA A 34 12.72 -0.35 67.71
CA ALA A 34 12.73 0.99 67.13
C ALA A 34 13.95 1.23 66.23
N LEU A 35 15.13 0.70 66.57
CA LEU A 35 16.35 0.82 65.78
C LEU A 35 16.36 -0.09 64.57
N VAL A 36 15.76 -1.28 64.65
CA VAL A 36 15.61 -2.20 63.49
C VAL A 36 14.55 -1.71 62.52
N CYS A 37 13.44 -1.13 63.02
CA CYS A 37 12.43 -0.54 62.11
C CYS A 37 12.95 0.74 61.44
N LEU A 38 13.83 1.53 62.05
CA LEU A 38 14.43 2.72 61.45
C LEU A 38 15.47 2.36 60.36
N SER A 39 16.19 1.24 60.52
CA SER A 39 17.17 0.76 59.52
C SER A 39 16.52 0.02 58.34
N VAL A 40 15.38 -0.64 58.55
CA VAL A 40 14.61 -1.29 57.48
C VAL A 40 13.78 -0.28 56.67
N GLY A 41 13.33 0.82 57.30
CA GLY A 41 12.60 1.89 56.62
C GLY A 41 13.46 2.73 55.66
N ILE A 42 14.79 2.77 55.83
CA ILE A 42 15.70 3.53 54.96
C ILE A 42 16.11 2.71 53.72
N PHE A 43 15.99 1.37 53.74
CA PHE A 43 16.33 0.52 52.59
C PHE A 43 15.19 0.29 51.58
N PHE A 44 13.95 0.70 51.94
CA PHE A 44 12.81 0.55 51.00
C PHE A 44 12.50 1.81 50.17
N PHE A 45 13.27 2.89 50.31
CA PHE A 45 13.19 4.08 49.48
C PHE A 45 14.27 4.17 48.39
N THR A 46 15.03 3.10 48.13
CA THR A 46 15.75 3.02 46.86
C THR A 46 14.74 2.71 45.79
N ASN A 47 14.26 3.78 45.23
CA ASN A 47 13.54 4.00 44.04
C ASN A 47 13.81 2.89 42.98
N CYS A 48 12.97 1.86 42.94
CA CYS A 48 12.77 1.14 41.72
C CYS A 48 11.93 2.06 40.84
N GLN A 49 12.56 3.07 40.21
CA GLN A 49 12.08 3.60 38.95
C GLN A 49 12.20 2.43 38.00
N SER A 50 11.11 1.64 37.89
CA SER A 50 10.88 0.90 36.68
C SER A 50 10.76 2.00 35.64
N GLU A 51 11.81 2.21 34.87
CA GLU A 51 11.69 2.78 33.53
C GLU A 51 10.70 1.86 32.79
N ASN A 52 9.44 2.23 32.93
CA ASN A 52 8.46 1.83 31.96
C ASN A 52 9.04 2.35 30.65
N PRO A 53 9.38 1.52 29.67
CA PRO A 53 9.65 2.01 28.36
C PRO A 53 8.29 2.55 27.88
N GLN A 54 8.00 3.81 28.23
CA GLN A 54 7.04 4.58 27.49
C GLN A 54 7.54 4.46 26.07
N ALA A 55 6.82 3.68 25.26
CA ALA A 55 6.88 3.81 23.83
C ALA A 55 6.76 5.34 23.62
N GLN A 56 7.87 5.98 23.30
CA GLN A 56 7.89 7.35 22.86
C GLN A 56 6.94 7.35 21.69
N ASN A 57 5.71 7.79 21.91
CA ASN A 57 4.83 8.20 20.85
C ASN A 57 5.61 9.32 20.19
N ASP A 58 6.33 8.98 19.14
CA ASP A 58 6.99 9.93 18.25
C ASP A 58 5.86 10.75 17.61
N THR A 59 5.47 11.82 18.30
CA THR A 59 4.37 12.70 17.92
C THR A 59 4.82 13.73 16.89
N THR A 60 6.08 13.65 16.46
CA THR A 60 6.60 14.52 15.42
C THR A 60 5.88 14.20 14.11
N THR A 61 5.33 15.24 13.50
CA THR A 61 4.62 15.15 12.21
C THR A 61 5.24 16.09 11.21
N ARG A 62 5.17 15.71 9.93
CA ARG A 62 5.53 16.57 8.81
C ARG A 62 4.38 16.69 7.82
N GLU A 63 4.42 17.69 6.98
CA GLU A 63 3.43 17.90 5.92
C GLU A 63 3.97 17.38 4.59
N VAL A 64 3.12 16.66 3.86
CA VAL A 64 3.37 16.21 2.49
C VAL A 64 2.22 16.62 1.59
N THR A 65 2.46 16.72 0.29
CA THR A 65 1.42 17.04 -0.69
C THR A 65 1.14 15.80 -1.54
N ASP A 66 -0.12 15.40 -1.67
CA ASP A 66 -0.54 14.28 -2.51
C ASP A 66 -0.77 14.69 -3.97
N ASP A 67 -1.08 13.72 -4.84
CA ASP A 67 -1.28 13.96 -6.27
C ASP A 67 -2.56 14.76 -6.61
N LEU A 68 -3.44 15.01 -5.63
CA LEU A 68 -4.57 15.94 -5.75
C LEU A 68 -4.23 17.35 -5.25
N GLY A 69 -2.99 17.61 -4.83
CA GLY A 69 -2.55 18.90 -4.27
C GLY A 69 -2.99 19.12 -2.83
N ARG A 70 -3.49 18.11 -2.12
CA ARG A 70 -3.90 18.21 -0.72
C ARG A 70 -2.68 18.13 0.18
N LYS A 71 -2.64 19.02 1.18
CA LYS A 71 -1.64 18.98 2.25
C LYS A 71 -2.07 18.05 3.35
N ILE A 72 -1.25 17.07 3.65
CA ILE A 72 -1.54 15.98 4.58
C ILE A 72 -0.48 15.94 5.65
N LYS A 73 -0.89 15.93 6.91
CA LYS A 73 0.00 15.69 8.04
C LYS A 73 0.21 14.19 8.19
N ILE A 74 1.46 13.77 8.20
CA ILE A 74 1.88 12.38 8.42
C ILE A 74 2.85 12.32 9.60
N HIS A 75 2.96 11.16 10.23
CA HIS A 75 4.01 10.91 11.21
C HIS A 75 5.39 11.00 10.54
N GLU A 76 6.39 11.51 11.25
CA GLU A 76 7.78 11.55 10.77
C GLU A 76 8.28 10.14 10.43
N LYS A 77 7.95 9.15 11.27
CA LYS A 77 8.25 7.74 11.05
C LYS A 77 6.97 6.94 10.79
N ILE A 78 6.87 6.36 9.59
CA ILE A 78 5.76 5.50 9.19
C ILE A 78 6.19 4.03 9.28
N GLU A 79 5.44 3.24 10.05
CA GLU A 79 5.67 1.80 10.26
C GLU A 79 4.43 0.95 9.95
N ARG A 80 3.24 1.56 9.84
CA ARG A 80 1.97 0.87 9.66
C ARG A 80 1.20 1.47 8.51
N VAL A 81 1.13 0.73 7.41
CA VAL A 81 0.62 1.19 6.12
C VAL A 81 -0.51 0.29 5.63
N VAL A 82 -1.56 0.87 5.10
CA VAL A 82 -2.60 0.18 4.34
C VAL A 82 -2.56 0.65 2.89
N SER A 83 -2.68 -0.28 1.96
CA SER A 83 -2.74 -0.01 0.52
C SER A 83 -4.09 -0.44 -0.06
N LEU A 84 -4.83 0.51 -0.65
CA LEU A 84 -6.16 0.27 -1.23
C LEU A 84 -6.14 0.01 -2.75
N ALA A 85 -4.97 -0.28 -3.33
CA ALA A 85 -4.91 -0.64 -4.74
C ALA A 85 -3.69 -1.53 -5.06
N PRO A 86 -3.78 -2.45 -6.05
CA PRO A 86 -2.68 -3.33 -6.43
C PRO A 86 -1.42 -2.60 -6.87
N ASN A 87 -1.53 -1.55 -7.69
CA ASN A 87 -0.40 -0.74 -8.15
C ASN A 87 0.37 -0.07 -6.99
N LEU A 88 -0.34 0.36 -5.96
CA LEU A 88 0.26 0.94 -4.75
C LEU A 88 0.99 -0.12 -3.93
N THR A 89 0.39 -1.29 -3.75
CA THR A 89 1.03 -2.42 -3.08
C THR A 89 2.33 -2.80 -3.79
N GLU A 90 2.31 -2.93 -5.12
CA GLU A 90 3.50 -3.21 -5.92
C GLU A 90 4.58 -2.13 -5.74
N SER A 91 4.19 -0.85 -5.81
CA SER A 91 5.11 0.28 -5.66
C SER A 91 5.73 0.33 -4.27
N ILE A 92 4.94 0.10 -3.20
CA ILE A 92 5.43 0.07 -1.81
C ILE A 92 6.44 -1.07 -1.60
N PHE A 93 6.18 -2.26 -2.15
CA PHE A 93 7.17 -3.35 -2.12
C PHE A 93 8.42 -3.00 -2.91
N ALA A 94 8.27 -2.43 -4.10
CA ALA A 94 9.38 -2.10 -4.99
C ALA A 94 10.33 -1.04 -4.41
N VAL A 95 9.81 -0.06 -3.66
CA VAL A 95 10.64 0.92 -2.95
C VAL A 95 11.22 0.35 -1.63
N GLY A 96 10.97 -0.92 -1.32
CA GLY A 96 11.54 -1.62 -0.18
C GLY A 96 10.88 -1.36 1.16
N ALA A 97 9.57 -1.01 1.15
CA ALA A 97 8.76 -0.75 2.34
C ALA A 97 7.61 -1.77 2.52
N GLY A 98 7.70 -2.95 1.90
CA GLY A 98 6.67 -3.98 1.96
C GLY A 98 6.41 -4.55 3.36
N ASP A 99 7.42 -4.52 4.22
CA ASP A 99 7.34 -4.93 5.63
C ASP A 99 6.43 -4.03 6.48
N LYS A 100 6.16 -2.81 6.03
CA LYS A 100 5.27 -1.86 6.70
C LYS A 100 3.79 -2.07 6.35
N LEU A 101 3.50 -2.85 5.30
CA LEU A 101 2.13 -3.15 4.88
C LEU A 101 1.43 -4.10 5.85
N ILE A 102 0.35 -3.62 6.46
CA ILE A 102 -0.47 -4.37 7.42
C ILE A 102 -1.87 -4.70 6.89
N GLY A 103 -2.27 -4.11 5.76
CA GLY A 103 -3.53 -4.37 5.10
C GLY A 103 -3.46 -4.03 3.61
N VAL A 104 -4.02 -4.89 2.76
CA VAL A 104 -4.08 -4.73 1.30
C VAL A 104 -5.42 -5.24 0.76
N THR A 105 -5.81 -4.79 -0.44
CA THR A 105 -7.05 -5.28 -1.06
C THR A 105 -6.94 -6.74 -1.50
N SER A 106 -8.09 -7.39 -1.75
CA SER A 106 -8.17 -8.75 -2.27
C SER A 106 -7.49 -8.93 -3.62
N PHE A 107 -7.37 -7.85 -4.42
CA PHE A 107 -6.73 -7.85 -5.74
C PHE A 107 -5.19 -7.68 -5.70
N CYS A 108 -4.61 -7.44 -4.52
CA CYS A 108 -3.16 -7.33 -4.36
C CYS A 108 -2.52 -8.72 -4.36
N ASN A 109 -2.10 -9.17 -5.54
CA ASN A 109 -1.54 -10.49 -5.82
C ASN A 109 -0.03 -10.47 -6.10
N TYR A 110 0.57 -9.29 -6.24
CA TYR A 110 2.00 -9.12 -6.52
C TYR A 110 2.64 -8.07 -5.59
N PRO A 111 3.89 -8.32 -5.13
CA PRO A 111 4.61 -9.59 -5.25
C PRO A 111 3.91 -10.72 -4.47
N PRO A 112 4.37 -11.98 -4.55
CA PRO A 112 3.72 -13.11 -3.85
C PRO A 112 3.55 -12.89 -2.35
N GLU A 113 4.44 -12.15 -1.72
CA GLU A 113 4.40 -11.77 -0.30
C GLU A 113 3.15 -10.96 0.05
N ALA A 114 2.63 -10.17 -0.88
CA ALA A 114 1.41 -9.37 -0.69
C ALA A 114 0.17 -10.25 -0.42
N GLN A 115 0.18 -11.50 -0.89
CA GLN A 115 -0.93 -12.43 -0.66
C GLN A 115 -1.07 -12.84 0.81
N LYS A 116 0.03 -12.77 1.59
CA LYS A 116 0.07 -13.12 3.02
C LYS A 116 -0.43 -12.00 3.92
N ILE A 117 -0.56 -10.77 3.39
CA ILE A 117 -1.02 -9.61 4.15
C ILE A 117 -2.53 -9.68 4.30
N GLN A 118 -3.04 -9.20 5.45
CA GLN A 118 -4.47 -9.18 5.74
C GLN A 118 -5.25 -8.47 4.65
N LYS A 119 -6.31 -9.12 4.16
CA LYS A 119 -7.22 -8.54 3.17
C LYS A 119 -8.26 -7.67 3.86
N ILE A 120 -8.45 -6.46 3.30
CA ILE A 120 -9.30 -5.40 3.87
C ILE A 120 -10.43 -5.00 2.91
N GLY A 121 -10.95 -5.96 2.14
CA GLY A 121 -11.96 -5.72 1.12
C GLY A 121 -11.36 -5.52 -0.27
N ASP A 122 -12.11 -4.93 -1.17
CA ASP A 122 -11.65 -4.56 -2.51
C ASP A 122 -11.37 -3.05 -2.64
N THR A 123 -10.98 -2.60 -3.84
CA THR A 123 -10.63 -1.20 -4.09
C THR A 123 -11.85 -0.26 -4.04
N LEU A 124 -13.04 -0.75 -4.38
CA LEU A 124 -14.28 0.03 -4.39
C LEU A 124 -15.04 -0.08 -3.07
N ASN A 125 -14.92 -1.23 -2.39
CA ASN A 125 -15.63 -1.54 -1.15
C ASN A 125 -14.63 -1.99 -0.07
N PRO A 126 -13.77 -1.07 0.42
CA PRO A 126 -12.85 -1.39 1.51
C PRO A 126 -13.62 -1.59 2.82
N ASN A 127 -13.18 -2.56 3.63
CA ASN A 127 -13.74 -2.78 4.96
C ASN A 127 -13.17 -1.77 5.95
N MET A 128 -13.92 -0.69 6.19
CA MET A 128 -13.50 0.43 7.03
C MET A 128 -13.26 0.02 8.48
N GLU A 129 -14.06 -0.90 9.03
CA GLU A 129 -13.90 -1.38 10.41
C GLU A 129 -12.57 -2.11 10.57
N THR A 130 -12.25 -2.99 9.61
CA THR A 130 -10.96 -3.70 9.60
C THR A 130 -9.79 -2.73 9.45
N ILE A 131 -9.90 -1.72 8.57
CA ILE A 131 -8.84 -0.71 8.38
C ILE A 131 -8.60 0.05 9.69
N ILE A 132 -9.65 0.54 10.36
CA ILE A 132 -9.55 1.26 11.62
C ILE A 132 -8.97 0.36 12.73
N ALA A 133 -9.42 -0.91 12.81
CA ALA A 133 -8.92 -1.87 13.80
C ALA A 133 -7.42 -2.17 13.64
N LEU A 134 -6.90 -2.12 12.40
CA LEU A 134 -5.48 -2.25 12.11
C LEU A 134 -4.65 -1.05 12.59
N LYS A 135 -5.27 0.09 12.90
CA LYS A 135 -4.60 1.33 13.36
C LYS A 135 -3.42 1.72 12.45
N PRO A 136 -3.61 1.90 11.14
CA PRO A 136 -2.56 2.36 10.25
C PRO A 136 -2.23 3.83 10.56
N GLN A 137 -1.00 4.24 10.30
CA GLN A 137 -0.60 5.65 10.35
C GLN A 137 -0.95 6.37 9.05
N ILE A 138 -0.95 5.62 7.94
CA ILE A 138 -1.29 6.13 6.61
C ILE A 138 -2.01 5.07 5.78
N VAL A 139 -2.97 5.52 4.98
CA VAL A 139 -3.67 4.73 3.97
C VAL A 139 -3.37 5.33 2.59
N PHE A 140 -2.75 4.55 1.71
CA PHE A 140 -2.54 4.94 0.33
C PHE A 140 -3.72 4.52 -0.54
N VAL A 141 -4.18 5.46 -1.37
CA VAL A 141 -5.39 5.33 -2.19
C VAL A 141 -5.08 5.76 -3.62
N SER A 142 -5.65 5.10 -4.62
CA SER A 142 -5.63 5.57 -6.00
C SER A 142 -6.91 6.33 -6.33
N THR A 143 -6.89 7.21 -7.33
CA THR A 143 -8.08 7.93 -7.80
C THR A 143 -9.17 7.02 -8.38
N ALA A 144 -8.89 5.74 -8.63
CA ALA A 144 -9.89 4.75 -9.01
C ALA A 144 -10.85 4.38 -7.87
N SER A 145 -10.52 4.73 -6.62
CA SER A 145 -11.34 4.47 -5.43
C SER A 145 -12.32 5.60 -5.17
N GLN A 146 -13.40 5.31 -4.44
CA GLN A 146 -14.36 6.33 -3.96
C GLN A 146 -13.80 7.08 -2.75
N ILE A 147 -12.76 7.89 -2.98
CA ILE A 147 -11.92 8.50 -1.95
C ILE A 147 -12.73 9.38 -0.99
N GLU A 148 -13.63 10.21 -1.53
CA GLU A 148 -14.37 11.20 -0.74
C GLU A 148 -15.27 10.55 0.32
N THR A 149 -15.76 9.34 0.05
CA THR A 149 -16.70 8.64 0.92
C THR A 149 -16.04 8.19 2.22
N PHE A 150 -14.78 7.74 2.18
CA PHE A 150 -14.13 7.15 3.35
C PHE A 150 -12.90 7.93 3.85
N ALA A 151 -12.32 8.83 3.06
CA ALA A 151 -11.17 9.62 3.49
C ALA A 151 -11.48 10.40 4.77
N LYS A 152 -12.62 11.11 4.80
CA LYS A 152 -13.06 11.88 5.98
C LYS A 152 -13.25 10.99 7.23
N THR A 153 -13.74 9.78 7.05
CA THR A 153 -13.92 8.82 8.16
C THR A 153 -12.58 8.41 8.76
N LEU A 154 -11.57 8.14 7.92
CA LEU A 154 -10.22 7.79 8.36
C LEU A 154 -9.51 8.97 9.00
N GLU A 155 -9.61 10.15 8.40
CA GLU A 155 -9.02 11.39 8.92
C GLU A 155 -9.56 11.74 10.31
N ASN A 156 -10.86 11.52 10.57
CA ASN A 156 -11.48 11.69 11.90
C ASN A 156 -10.92 10.70 12.94
N GLN A 157 -10.27 9.63 12.52
CA GLN A 157 -9.56 8.66 13.38
C GLN A 157 -8.05 8.94 13.47
N ASN A 158 -7.60 10.12 13.02
CA ASN A 158 -6.18 10.50 12.92
C ASN A 158 -5.36 9.57 12.00
N ILE A 159 -5.99 8.96 11.01
CA ILE A 159 -5.35 8.13 9.98
C ILE A 159 -5.15 9.01 8.74
N ALA A 160 -3.90 9.20 8.34
CA ALA A 160 -3.59 9.98 7.14
C ALA A 160 -4.06 9.25 5.87
N VAL A 161 -4.64 9.98 4.91
CA VAL A 161 -5.05 9.44 3.61
C VAL A 161 -4.28 10.14 2.50
N TYR A 162 -3.40 9.41 1.82
CA TYR A 162 -2.57 9.90 0.73
C TYR A 162 -3.06 9.37 -0.62
N VAL A 163 -3.41 10.26 -1.53
CA VAL A 163 -3.92 9.88 -2.86
C VAL A 163 -2.82 9.92 -3.89
N THR A 164 -2.72 8.85 -4.70
CA THR A 164 -1.83 8.79 -5.85
C THR A 164 -2.62 8.76 -7.15
N ASN A 165 -2.11 9.45 -8.17
CA ASN A 165 -2.75 9.56 -9.47
C ASN A 165 -1.74 9.76 -10.62
N PRO A 166 -0.79 8.85 -10.81
CA PRO A 166 0.16 8.96 -11.90
C PRO A 166 -0.55 8.91 -13.25
N LYS A 167 -0.33 9.92 -14.09
CA LYS A 167 -0.99 10.08 -15.39
C LYS A 167 -0.17 9.58 -16.56
N ASN A 168 1.12 9.35 -16.34
CA ASN A 168 2.11 8.98 -17.34
C ASN A 168 3.30 8.26 -16.69
N LEU A 169 4.29 7.84 -17.47
CA LEU A 169 5.49 7.16 -16.96
C LEU A 169 6.28 8.05 -16.00
N ASP A 170 6.44 9.31 -16.29
CA ASP A 170 7.18 10.24 -15.42
C ASP A 170 6.44 10.41 -14.08
N GLY A 171 5.11 10.40 -14.11
CA GLY A 171 4.27 10.37 -12.90
C GLY A 171 4.47 9.11 -12.07
N VAL A 172 4.62 7.93 -12.70
CA VAL A 172 4.96 6.68 -11.98
C VAL A 172 6.32 6.81 -11.31
N LEU A 173 7.35 7.30 -12.00
CA LEU A 173 8.68 7.48 -11.43
C LEU A 173 8.69 8.49 -10.27
N SER A 174 7.95 9.61 -10.42
CA SER A 174 7.77 10.60 -9.36
C SER A 174 7.07 10.00 -8.14
N ASN A 175 6.01 9.22 -8.37
CA ASN A 175 5.27 8.55 -7.30
C ASN A 175 6.14 7.58 -6.50
N LEU A 176 7.03 6.82 -7.15
CA LEU A 176 7.99 5.94 -6.47
C LEU A 176 8.90 6.71 -5.53
N LYS A 177 9.40 7.88 -5.96
CA LYS A 177 10.26 8.74 -5.13
C LYS A 177 9.48 9.31 -3.94
N GLN A 178 8.25 9.77 -4.15
CA GLN A 178 7.36 10.26 -3.08
C GLN A 178 7.06 9.16 -2.05
N LEU A 179 6.73 7.94 -2.51
CA LEU A 179 6.52 6.79 -1.63
C LEU A 179 7.79 6.47 -0.83
N GLY A 180 8.96 6.50 -1.47
CA GLY A 180 10.24 6.29 -0.80
C GLY A 180 10.54 7.33 0.28
N ASP A 181 10.24 8.61 0.01
CA ASP A 181 10.38 9.68 0.99
C ASP A 181 9.42 9.50 2.18
N ILE A 182 8.13 9.26 1.91
CA ILE A 182 7.10 9.07 2.94
C ILE A 182 7.44 7.87 3.82
N LEU A 183 7.92 6.78 3.23
CA LEU A 183 8.16 5.51 3.91
C LEU A 183 9.59 5.34 4.46
N GLY A 184 10.45 6.36 4.30
CA GLY A 184 11.83 6.33 4.80
C GLY A 184 12.75 5.41 3.99
N THR A 185 12.46 5.16 2.73
CA THR A 185 13.23 4.31 1.81
C THR A 185 13.72 5.08 0.57
N ALA A 186 13.91 6.39 0.67
CA ALA A 186 14.23 7.29 -0.44
C ALA A 186 15.41 6.81 -1.31
N ALA A 187 16.49 6.34 -0.69
CA ALA A 187 17.66 5.84 -1.44
C ALA A 187 17.32 4.64 -2.35
N LYS A 188 16.46 3.71 -1.88
CA LYS A 188 16.01 2.57 -2.70
C LYS A 188 15.08 3.02 -3.82
N ALA A 189 14.17 3.95 -3.51
CA ALA A 189 13.26 4.54 -4.49
C ALA A 189 14.01 5.29 -5.61
N ASP A 190 15.04 6.04 -5.28
CA ASP A 190 15.88 6.73 -6.26
C ASP A 190 16.63 5.77 -7.17
N ILE A 191 17.23 4.71 -6.61
CA ILE A 191 17.89 3.66 -7.40
C ILE A 191 16.90 3.02 -8.38
N LEU A 192 15.71 2.64 -7.89
CA LEU A 192 14.66 2.04 -8.72
C LEU A 192 14.19 2.99 -9.82
N ALA A 193 13.85 4.24 -9.48
CA ALA A 193 13.39 5.22 -10.44
C ALA A 193 14.43 5.51 -11.53
N ASN A 194 15.70 5.60 -11.16
CA ASN A 194 16.82 5.82 -12.11
C ASN A 194 17.04 4.59 -13.02
N ASP A 195 16.87 3.37 -12.50
CA ASP A 195 16.94 2.15 -13.31
C ASP A 195 15.81 2.10 -14.33
N LEU A 196 14.57 2.32 -13.89
CA LEU A 196 13.40 2.37 -14.78
C LEU A 196 13.55 3.46 -15.85
N GLN A 197 14.05 4.65 -15.48
CA GLN A 197 14.32 5.74 -16.44
C GLN A 197 15.32 5.33 -17.51
N LYS A 198 16.39 4.61 -17.15
CA LYS A 198 17.38 4.09 -18.12
C LYS A 198 16.76 3.05 -19.06
N ARG A 199 15.91 2.16 -18.53
CA ARG A 199 15.20 1.14 -19.33
C ARG A 199 14.25 1.81 -20.33
N ILE A 200 13.46 2.80 -19.90
CA ILE A 200 12.59 3.60 -20.75
C ILE A 200 13.39 4.24 -21.89
N ALA A 201 14.49 4.94 -21.55
CA ALA A 201 15.36 5.58 -22.55
C ALA A 201 15.99 4.59 -23.54
N ALA A 202 16.34 3.38 -23.08
CA ALA A 202 16.86 2.32 -23.95
C ALA A 202 15.83 1.85 -24.96
N VAL A 203 14.55 1.67 -24.56
CA VAL A 203 13.44 1.35 -25.49
C VAL A 203 13.31 2.46 -26.53
N GLU A 204 13.16 3.72 -26.07
CA GLU A 204 12.97 4.88 -26.96
C GLU A 204 14.13 5.04 -27.97
N SER A 205 15.35 4.83 -27.52
CA SER A 205 16.54 4.88 -28.40
C SER A 205 16.53 3.79 -29.45
N LYS A 206 16.09 2.56 -29.09
CA LYS A 206 16.05 1.42 -30.02
C LYS A 206 15.04 1.60 -31.13
N ILE A 207 13.88 2.23 -30.83
CA ILE A 207 12.78 2.40 -31.80
C ILE A 207 12.77 3.77 -32.47
N LYS A 208 13.76 4.63 -32.21
CA LYS A 208 13.80 6.03 -32.64
C LYS A 208 13.59 6.22 -34.13
N ASP A 209 14.23 5.35 -34.94
CA ASP A 209 14.22 5.42 -36.39
C ASP A 209 13.23 4.42 -37.03
N GLU A 210 12.43 3.72 -36.21
CA GLU A 210 11.44 2.77 -36.68
C GLU A 210 10.11 3.45 -37.08
N ASN A 211 9.42 2.85 -38.06
CA ASN A 211 8.09 3.32 -38.44
C ASN A 211 7.08 3.00 -37.35
N LYS A 212 6.28 3.98 -36.95
CA LYS A 212 5.24 3.79 -35.96
C LYS A 212 4.13 2.88 -36.49
N ILE A 213 3.77 1.86 -35.70
CA ILE A 213 2.76 0.85 -36.03
C ILE A 213 1.39 1.29 -35.48
N LYS A 214 0.33 1.16 -36.28
CA LYS A 214 -1.05 1.41 -35.85
C LYS A 214 -1.55 0.29 -34.95
N VAL A 215 -1.75 0.59 -33.66
CA VAL A 215 -2.09 -0.38 -32.63
C VAL A 215 -3.50 -0.19 -32.11
N PHE A 216 -4.25 -1.27 -32.03
CA PHE A 216 -5.48 -1.35 -31.25
C PHE A 216 -5.20 -2.08 -29.93
N VAL A 217 -5.56 -1.49 -28.79
CA VAL A 217 -5.46 -2.15 -27.50
C VAL A 217 -6.86 -2.63 -27.09
N GLN A 218 -7.06 -3.92 -26.99
CA GLN A 218 -8.30 -4.51 -26.52
C GLN A 218 -8.23 -4.73 -25.02
N ILE A 219 -8.99 -3.94 -24.27
CA ILE A 219 -9.10 -4.06 -22.79
C ILE A 219 -10.11 -5.15 -22.42
N SER A 220 -11.21 -5.26 -23.19
CA SER A 220 -12.23 -6.29 -23.04
C SER A 220 -12.78 -6.67 -24.41
N LYS A 221 -13.11 -7.95 -24.59
CA LYS A 221 -13.66 -8.47 -25.85
C LYS A 221 -15.14 -8.15 -26.01
N GLU A 222 -15.96 -8.40 -24.98
CA GLU A 222 -17.40 -8.15 -24.97
C GLU A 222 -17.86 -7.67 -23.58
N PRO A 223 -18.30 -6.42 -23.44
CA PRO A 223 -18.34 -5.39 -24.48
C PRO A 223 -16.93 -4.95 -24.91
N LEU A 224 -16.79 -4.49 -26.16
CA LEU A 224 -15.49 -4.09 -26.72
C LEU A 224 -15.04 -2.76 -26.11
N PHE A 225 -14.13 -2.83 -25.14
CA PHE A 225 -13.44 -1.68 -24.55
C PHE A 225 -12.03 -1.57 -25.09
N THR A 226 -11.59 -0.34 -25.28
CA THR A 226 -10.22 0.00 -25.70
C THR A 226 -9.66 1.14 -24.85
N ILE A 227 -8.50 1.68 -25.21
CA ILE A 227 -7.89 2.86 -24.63
C ILE A 227 -8.22 4.10 -25.45
N GLY A 228 -8.30 5.26 -24.79
CA GLY A 228 -8.49 6.55 -25.44
C GLY A 228 -7.49 7.58 -24.95
N LYS A 229 -7.71 8.85 -25.31
CA LYS A 229 -6.79 9.97 -25.06
C LYS A 229 -6.37 10.11 -23.60
N GLU A 230 -7.28 9.87 -22.65
CA GLU A 230 -7.03 10.06 -21.23
C GLU A 230 -6.43 8.81 -20.53
N SER A 231 -6.21 7.73 -21.29
CA SER A 231 -5.56 6.53 -20.76
C SER A 231 -4.04 6.71 -20.71
N PHE A 232 -3.42 6.40 -19.56
CA PHE A 232 -1.96 6.37 -19.46
C PHE A 232 -1.33 5.35 -20.45
N LEU A 233 -2.06 4.29 -20.84
CA LEU A 233 -1.60 3.31 -21.81
C LEU A 233 -1.38 3.91 -23.21
N THR A 234 -2.07 4.98 -23.56
CA THR A 234 -1.87 5.66 -24.84
C THR A 234 -0.45 6.20 -24.96
N GLU A 235 0.08 6.82 -23.90
CA GLU A 235 1.48 7.22 -23.85
C GLU A 235 2.44 6.02 -23.90
N ILE A 236 2.14 4.92 -23.20
CA ILE A 236 2.98 3.72 -23.20
C ILE A 236 3.12 3.16 -24.62
N ILE A 237 2.00 3.06 -25.35
CA ILE A 237 1.99 2.60 -26.74
C ILE A 237 2.84 3.53 -27.61
N GLU A 238 2.70 4.85 -27.47
CA GLU A 238 3.45 5.83 -28.26
C GLU A 238 4.95 5.79 -27.98
N ARG A 239 5.35 5.64 -26.73
CA ARG A 239 6.75 5.52 -26.30
C ARG A 239 7.36 4.16 -26.62
N ALA A 240 6.51 3.14 -26.88
CA ALA A 240 6.93 1.83 -27.38
C ALA A 240 6.94 1.71 -28.93
N GLY A 241 6.77 2.82 -29.67
CA GLY A 241 6.82 2.84 -31.13
C GLY A 241 5.49 2.58 -31.83
N GLY A 242 4.38 2.52 -31.10
CA GLY A 242 3.03 2.40 -31.66
C GLY A 242 2.36 3.76 -31.84
N ILE A 243 1.19 3.74 -32.51
CA ILE A 243 0.18 4.80 -32.53
C ILE A 243 -1.14 4.16 -32.18
N SER A 244 -1.73 4.50 -31.04
CA SER A 244 -3.08 4.03 -30.71
C SER A 244 -4.07 4.55 -31.75
N VAL A 245 -4.80 3.64 -32.41
CA VAL A 245 -5.83 4.02 -33.41
C VAL A 245 -7.04 4.71 -32.78
N THR A 246 -7.11 4.76 -31.46
CA THR A 246 -8.17 5.39 -30.66
C THR A 246 -7.67 6.54 -29.79
N LYS A 247 -6.44 7.04 -30.04
CA LYS A 247 -5.81 8.10 -29.23
C LYS A 247 -6.59 9.42 -29.15
N ASP A 248 -7.46 9.69 -30.12
CA ASP A 248 -8.25 10.93 -30.17
C ASP A 248 -9.64 10.78 -29.53
N VAL A 249 -10.01 9.59 -29.05
CA VAL A 249 -11.26 9.37 -28.32
C VAL A 249 -11.15 9.94 -26.91
N ALA A 250 -12.06 10.84 -26.54
CA ALA A 250 -11.95 11.73 -25.38
C ALA A 250 -12.02 11.06 -23.98
N THR A 251 -12.23 9.75 -23.86
CA THR A 251 -12.30 9.05 -22.57
C THR A 251 -11.09 8.13 -22.39
N ALA A 252 -10.79 7.76 -21.13
CA ALA A 252 -9.69 6.83 -20.86
C ALA A 252 -9.95 5.42 -21.42
N TYR A 253 -11.18 4.93 -21.25
CA TYR A 253 -11.57 3.55 -21.65
C TYR A 253 -12.91 3.58 -22.38
N PRO A 254 -12.92 3.97 -23.68
CA PRO A 254 -14.15 4.02 -24.47
C PRO A 254 -14.65 2.63 -24.84
N LYS A 255 -15.98 2.46 -24.80
CA LYS A 255 -16.67 1.35 -25.45
C LYS A 255 -16.85 1.69 -26.93
N LEU A 256 -16.46 0.79 -27.82
CA LEU A 256 -16.63 0.96 -29.27
C LEU A 256 -17.81 0.17 -29.82
N SER A 257 -18.47 0.74 -30.83
CA SER A 257 -19.36 -0.03 -31.70
C SER A 257 -18.54 -0.92 -32.64
N LYS A 258 -19.16 -2.00 -33.14
CA LYS A 258 -18.52 -2.91 -34.09
C LYS A 258 -18.18 -2.21 -35.41
N GLU A 259 -19.04 -1.30 -35.86
CA GLU A 259 -18.86 -0.50 -37.08
C GLU A 259 -17.63 0.43 -36.95
N THR A 260 -17.51 1.13 -35.80
CA THR A 260 -16.37 1.99 -35.53
C THR A 260 -15.07 1.17 -35.48
N ALA A 261 -15.09 0.04 -34.75
CA ALA A 261 -13.92 -0.83 -34.63
C ALA A 261 -13.46 -1.41 -35.98
N LEU A 262 -14.38 -1.81 -36.84
CA LEU A 262 -14.07 -2.33 -38.17
C LEU A 262 -13.34 -1.29 -39.05
N ALA A 263 -13.73 -0.01 -38.94
CA ALA A 263 -13.15 1.07 -39.72
C ALA A 263 -11.69 1.40 -39.32
N LEU A 264 -11.26 1.02 -38.14
CA LEU A 264 -9.91 1.35 -37.61
C LEU A 264 -8.78 0.58 -38.33
N ASN A 265 -9.04 -0.65 -38.80
CA ASN A 265 -8.09 -1.54 -39.47
C ASN A 265 -6.66 -1.48 -38.90
N PRO A 266 -6.43 -1.90 -37.67
CA PRO A 266 -5.11 -1.80 -37.01
C PRO A 266 -4.09 -2.73 -37.68
N GLU A 267 -2.80 -2.35 -37.60
CA GLU A 267 -1.66 -3.15 -38.05
C GLU A 267 -1.20 -4.15 -37.00
N ALA A 268 -1.45 -3.85 -35.72
CA ALA A 268 -1.22 -4.74 -34.58
C ALA A 268 -2.37 -4.63 -33.56
N ILE A 269 -2.65 -5.71 -32.85
CA ILE A 269 -3.60 -5.76 -31.75
C ILE A 269 -2.86 -6.22 -30.49
N ILE A 270 -3.00 -5.46 -29.39
CA ILE A 270 -2.54 -5.86 -28.07
C ILE A 270 -3.75 -6.23 -27.22
N LEU A 271 -3.78 -7.45 -26.75
CA LEU A 271 -4.80 -7.94 -25.83
C LEU A 271 -4.33 -7.74 -24.38
N SER A 272 -5.14 -7.08 -23.58
CA SER A 272 -5.02 -7.09 -22.12
C SER A 272 -5.43 -8.48 -21.64
N ASP A 273 -4.47 -9.44 -21.63
CA ASP A 273 -4.72 -10.86 -21.47
C ASP A 273 -5.31 -11.18 -20.10
N SER A 274 -6.56 -11.57 -20.10
CA SER A 274 -7.35 -12.01 -18.96
C SER A 274 -8.21 -13.20 -19.38
N GLU A 275 -8.89 -13.85 -18.44
CA GLU A 275 -9.68 -15.06 -18.71
C GLU A 275 -10.67 -14.88 -19.87
N ASP A 276 -11.32 -13.72 -19.95
CA ASP A 276 -12.36 -13.39 -20.95
C ASP A 276 -11.83 -12.60 -22.16
N ASN A 277 -10.51 -12.35 -22.25
CA ASN A 277 -9.92 -11.46 -23.25
C ASN A 277 -8.66 -12.06 -23.92
N ARG A 278 -8.70 -13.35 -24.25
CA ARG A 278 -7.56 -14.11 -24.83
C ARG A 278 -7.46 -14.06 -26.34
N GLU A 279 -8.50 -13.55 -27.02
CA GLU A 279 -8.60 -13.50 -28.49
C GLU A 279 -9.13 -12.14 -28.91
N PRO A 280 -8.75 -11.67 -30.12
CA PRO A 280 -9.31 -10.42 -30.64
C PRO A 280 -10.82 -10.55 -30.84
N ASN A 281 -11.54 -9.43 -30.73
CA ASN A 281 -12.95 -9.37 -31.07
C ASN A 281 -13.15 -9.77 -32.53
N ASP A 282 -14.25 -10.47 -32.82
CA ASP A 282 -14.57 -11.01 -34.13
C ASP A 282 -14.63 -9.94 -35.24
N VAL A 283 -14.89 -8.69 -34.88
CA VAL A 283 -14.88 -7.57 -35.83
C VAL A 283 -13.51 -7.37 -36.49
N PHE A 284 -12.41 -7.82 -35.87
CA PHE A 284 -11.06 -7.69 -36.40
C PHE A 284 -10.59 -8.88 -37.26
N LYS A 285 -11.43 -9.91 -37.51
CA LYS A 285 -11.05 -11.10 -38.29
C LYS A 285 -10.47 -10.76 -39.67
N SER A 286 -10.94 -9.68 -40.30
CA SER A 286 -10.45 -9.20 -41.59
C SER A 286 -9.39 -8.12 -41.53
N SER A 287 -8.98 -7.67 -40.31
CA SER A 287 -7.99 -6.61 -40.12
C SER A 287 -6.60 -7.04 -40.58
N SER A 288 -5.75 -6.06 -40.90
CA SER A 288 -4.34 -6.27 -41.22
C SER A 288 -3.60 -7.00 -40.09
N ALA A 289 -3.87 -6.63 -38.83
CA ALA A 289 -3.28 -7.25 -37.66
C ALA A 289 -3.51 -8.77 -37.61
N VAL A 290 -4.77 -9.21 -37.76
CA VAL A 290 -5.11 -10.64 -37.67
C VAL A 290 -4.57 -11.42 -38.89
N LYS A 291 -4.67 -10.87 -40.09
CA LYS A 291 -4.16 -11.51 -41.32
C LYS A 291 -2.64 -11.73 -41.29
N ASN A 292 -1.91 -10.81 -40.65
CA ASN A 292 -0.45 -10.86 -40.56
C ASN A 292 0.05 -11.52 -39.24
N GLY A 293 -0.83 -12.06 -38.40
CA GLY A 293 -0.48 -12.70 -37.14
C GLY A 293 0.05 -11.74 -36.09
N LYS A 294 -0.16 -10.41 -36.22
CA LYS A 294 0.28 -9.38 -35.28
C LYS A 294 -0.77 -9.15 -34.17
N VAL A 295 -1.05 -10.20 -33.43
CA VAL A 295 -1.93 -10.19 -32.26
C VAL A 295 -1.11 -10.63 -31.03
N PHE A 296 -0.86 -9.72 -30.13
CA PHE A 296 0.02 -9.92 -28.98
C PHE A 296 -0.77 -9.95 -27.68
N LYS A 297 -0.35 -10.83 -26.76
CA LYS A 297 -0.97 -10.98 -25.44
C LYS A 297 -0.03 -10.45 -24.38
N ILE A 298 -0.52 -9.48 -23.61
CA ILE A 298 0.20 -8.94 -22.45
C ILE A 298 -0.70 -9.08 -21.22
N ASN A 299 -0.15 -9.63 -20.15
CA ASN A 299 -0.89 -9.83 -18.91
C ASN A 299 -1.61 -8.54 -18.49
N ALA A 300 -2.91 -8.64 -18.17
CA ALA A 300 -3.75 -7.50 -17.83
C ALA A 300 -3.22 -6.71 -16.63
N ASP A 301 -2.62 -7.38 -15.64
CA ASP A 301 -2.04 -6.72 -14.47
C ASP A 301 -0.86 -5.80 -14.83
N LEU A 302 -0.08 -6.13 -15.89
CA LEU A 302 1.00 -5.27 -16.35
C LEU A 302 0.47 -4.02 -17.06
N LEU A 303 -0.62 -4.14 -17.81
CA LEU A 303 -1.21 -3.02 -18.54
C LEU A 303 -2.08 -2.12 -17.66
N SER A 304 -2.79 -2.69 -16.67
CA SER A 304 -3.76 -1.94 -15.85
C SER A 304 -3.16 -1.21 -14.66
N ARG A 305 -1.90 -1.50 -14.30
CA ARG A 305 -1.30 -0.99 -13.06
C ARG A 305 -0.20 0.02 -13.36
N PRO A 306 -0.41 1.33 -13.09
CA PRO A 306 0.66 2.33 -13.13
C PRO A 306 1.62 2.11 -11.93
N ALA A 307 2.50 1.13 -12.06
CA ALA A 307 3.47 0.63 -11.10
C ALA A 307 4.80 0.31 -11.82
N PRO A 308 5.89 -0.03 -11.13
CA PRO A 308 7.20 -0.28 -11.78
C PRO A 308 7.14 -1.23 -12.97
N ARG A 309 6.33 -2.29 -12.91
CA ARG A 309 6.21 -3.29 -13.98
C ARG A 309 5.56 -2.78 -15.27
N ILE A 310 5.04 -1.56 -15.30
CA ILE A 310 4.58 -0.95 -16.56
C ILE A 310 5.72 -0.77 -17.56
N VAL A 311 6.96 -0.64 -17.09
CA VAL A 311 8.16 -0.59 -17.95
C VAL A 311 8.40 -1.95 -18.61
N ASP A 312 8.15 -3.07 -17.91
CA ASP A 312 8.22 -4.42 -18.50
C ASP A 312 7.18 -4.57 -19.64
N ALA A 313 5.97 -4.01 -19.44
CA ALA A 313 4.96 -3.97 -20.48
C ALA A 313 5.42 -3.12 -21.69
N MET A 314 6.02 -1.96 -21.46
CA MET A 314 6.56 -1.09 -22.51
C MET A 314 7.64 -1.81 -23.33
N GLU A 315 8.60 -2.46 -22.65
CA GLU A 315 9.67 -3.24 -23.31
C GLU A 315 9.09 -4.37 -24.18
N ARG A 316 8.08 -5.07 -23.62
CA ARG A 316 7.40 -6.15 -24.33
C ARG A 316 6.66 -5.63 -25.55
N ILE A 317 5.92 -4.52 -25.42
CA ILE A 317 5.21 -3.89 -26.56
C ILE A 317 6.19 -3.48 -27.66
N ALA A 318 7.29 -2.83 -27.29
CA ALA A 318 8.30 -2.43 -28.26
C ALA A 318 8.90 -3.64 -29.02
N ALA A 319 9.19 -4.73 -28.31
CA ALA A 319 9.72 -5.96 -28.90
C ALA A 319 8.69 -6.70 -29.80
N ASP A 320 7.39 -6.62 -29.46
CA ASP A 320 6.34 -7.26 -30.24
C ASP A 320 5.98 -6.45 -31.50
N LEU A 321 6.20 -5.13 -31.48
CA LEU A 321 5.91 -4.26 -32.64
C LEU A 321 7.07 -4.20 -33.64
N HIS A 322 8.31 -4.24 -33.15
CA HIS A 322 9.56 -4.05 -33.93
C HIS A 322 10.52 -5.23 -33.80
#